data_763c08a9104124b3ba2c11b835f87255
#
_entry.id   763c08a9104124b3ba2c11b835f87255
#
_cell.length_a   1.000
_cell.length_b   1.000
_cell.length_c   1.000
_cell.angle_alpha   90.00
_cell.angle_beta   90.00
_cell.angle_gamma   90.00
#
_symmetry.space_group_name_H-M   'P 1'
#
loop_
_entity.id
_entity.type
_entity.pdbx_description
1 polymer ?
#
loop_
_entity_poly.entity_id
_entity_poly.type
_entity_poly.pdbx_seq_one_letter_code
_entity_poly.pdbx_strand_id
1 'polypeptide(L)'
;MSTILIVANQTLPSEALATEVAGRIAAGARAFHVVVPATPPPGGGFTWDEEAAREAAGERLAAFIAGLVAQGATAEGEIGDRDPVAAVRDAARGKDVTEIIVSTLPAGASRWLRQDVPTRLRGAMTVPIAVVTEREPSEAQR
;
A
#
# COMPACT_ATOMS: atom_id res chain seq x y z
N MET A 1 11.87 8.45 -15.15
CA MET A 1 11.76 7.00 -14.86
C MET A 1 10.36 6.71 -14.35
N SER A 2 9.68 5.74 -14.95
CA SER A 2 8.31 5.41 -14.53
C SER A 2 8.31 4.68 -13.19
N THR A 3 7.36 5.05 -12.36
CA THR A 3 7.24 4.55 -11.00
C THR A 3 5.87 3.94 -10.79
N ILE A 4 5.82 2.79 -10.14
CA ILE A 4 4.56 2.22 -9.68
C ILE A 4 4.38 2.64 -8.23
N LEU A 5 3.24 3.25 -7.94
CA LEU A 5 2.92 3.70 -6.59
C LEU A 5 2.10 2.60 -5.89
N ILE A 6 2.53 2.20 -4.72
CA ILE A 6 1.83 1.20 -3.93
C ILE A 6 1.26 1.86 -2.69
N VAL A 7 -0.04 1.73 -2.50
CA VAL A 7 -0.73 2.22 -1.31
C VAL A 7 -1.12 1.01 -0.48
N ALA A 8 -0.54 0.87 0.69
CA ALA A 8 -0.77 -0.28 1.53
C ALA A 8 -1.21 0.16 2.92
N ASN A 9 -2.06 -0.64 3.54
CA ASN A 9 -2.40 -0.39 4.93
C ASN A 9 -1.28 -0.88 5.84
N GLN A 10 -1.48 -0.76 7.14
CA GLN A 10 -0.44 -1.06 8.12
C GLN A 10 -0.14 -2.55 8.28
N THR A 11 -0.78 -3.42 7.51
CA THR A 11 -0.58 -4.86 7.63
C THR A 11 0.51 -5.42 6.72
N LEU A 12 1.35 -4.57 6.17
CA LEU A 12 2.50 -5.04 5.39
C LEU A 12 3.41 -5.95 6.22
N PRO A 13 4.05 -6.96 5.58
CA PRO A 13 3.90 -7.36 4.19
C PRO A 13 2.66 -8.24 3.99
N SER A 14 2.07 -8.13 2.81
CA SER A 14 0.94 -8.94 2.40
C SER A 14 1.41 -9.92 1.32
N GLU A 15 1.03 -11.18 1.44
CA GLU A 15 1.39 -12.19 0.46
C GLU A 15 0.79 -11.88 -0.91
N ALA A 16 -0.47 -11.45 -0.92
CA ALA A 16 -1.13 -11.10 -2.18
C ALA A 16 -0.43 -9.93 -2.86
N LEU A 17 -0.04 -8.91 -2.09
CA LEU A 17 0.69 -7.77 -2.63
C LEU A 17 2.06 -8.18 -3.13
N ALA A 18 2.77 -9.03 -2.41
CA ALA A 18 4.09 -9.50 -2.82
C ALA A 18 4.02 -10.24 -4.15
N THR A 19 2.99 -11.07 -4.34
CA THR A 19 2.79 -11.79 -5.59
C THR A 19 2.53 -10.82 -6.75
N GLU A 20 1.69 -9.82 -6.53
CA GLU A 20 1.36 -8.84 -7.55
C GLU A 20 2.59 -8.02 -7.95
N VAL A 21 3.37 -7.60 -6.98
CA VAL A 21 4.60 -6.84 -7.23
C VAL A 21 5.62 -7.69 -7.98
N ALA A 22 5.78 -8.95 -7.59
CA ALA A 22 6.70 -9.85 -8.29
C ALA A 22 6.32 -9.98 -9.77
N GLY A 23 5.02 -10.02 -10.07
CA GLY A 23 4.53 -10.04 -11.44
C GLY A 23 4.91 -8.78 -12.21
N ARG A 24 4.83 -7.63 -11.55
CA ARG A 24 5.23 -6.36 -12.19
C ARG A 24 6.73 -6.32 -12.47
N ILE A 25 7.54 -6.81 -11.54
CA ILE A 25 8.99 -6.88 -11.74
C ILE A 25 9.32 -7.81 -12.90
N ALA A 26 8.66 -8.96 -12.96
CA ALA A 26 8.85 -9.90 -14.07
C ALA A 26 8.46 -9.28 -15.41
N ALA A 27 7.50 -8.36 -15.42
CA ALA A 27 7.07 -7.65 -16.62
C ALA A 27 7.94 -6.45 -16.98
N GLY A 28 8.97 -6.15 -16.18
CA GLY A 28 9.93 -5.10 -16.48
C GLY A 28 9.92 -3.89 -15.58
N ALA A 29 9.03 -3.84 -14.58
CA ALA A 29 8.99 -2.71 -13.66
C ALA A 29 10.26 -2.67 -12.81
N ARG A 30 10.79 -1.47 -12.58
CA ARG A 30 12.06 -1.32 -11.86
C ARG A 30 11.98 -0.32 -10.72
N ALA A 31 11.00 0.56 -10.68
CA ALA A 31 10.91 1.60 -9.65
C ALA A 31 9.56 1.58 -8.97
N PHE A 32 9.59 1.60 -7.65
CA PHE A 32 8.38 1.57 -6.81
C PHE A 32 8.46 2.64 -5.74
N HIS A 33 7.32 3.19 -5.40
CA HIS A 33 7.19 4.08 -4.26
C HIS A 33 6.03 3.57 -3.41
N VAL A 34 6.30 3.29 -2.13
CA VAL A 34 5.31 2.70 -1.24
C VAL A 34 4.84 3.76 -0.24
N VAL A 35 3.53 3.97 -0.15
CA VAL A 35 2.98 4.88 0.83
C VAL A 35 2.03 4.12 1.75
N VAL A 36 2.20 4.32 3.06
CA VAL A 36 1.34 3.74 4.08
C VAL A 36 0.61 4.89 4.78
N PRO A 37 -0.69 5.05 4.54
CA PRO A 37 -1.44 6.09 5.23
C PRO A 37 -1.44 5.87 6.75
N ALA A 38 -1.30 6.95 7.49
CA ALA A 38 -1.21 6.87 8.95
C ALA A 38 -2.62 6.77 9.58
N THR A 39 -3.29 5.65 9.31
CA THR A 39 -4.63 5.42 9.84
C THR A 39 -4.59 4.73 11.20
N PRO A 40 -5.49 5.09 12.13
CA PRO A 40 -5.56 4.37 13.40
C PRO A 40 -5.96 2.92 13.19
N PRO A 41 -5.48 1.99 14.03
CA PRO A 41 -5.90 0.61 13.93
C PRO A 41 -7.39 0.47 14.23
N PRO A 42 -8.06 -0.54 13.64
CA PRO A 42 -9.47 -0.78 13.91
C PRO A 42 -9.69 -1.00 15.41
N GLY A 43 -10.72 -0.36 15.96
CA GLY A 43 -11.04 -0.48 17.38
C GLY A 43 -10.07 0.26 18.29
N GLY A 44 -9.13 1.00 17.74
CA GLY A 44 -8.21 1.80 18.53
C GLY A 44 -8.96 2.91 19.24
N GLY A 45 -8.86 2.95 20.55
CA GLY A 45 -9.47 3.96 21.36
C GLY A 45 -8.45 4.91 21.93
N PHE A 46 -8.75 5.44 23.09
CA PHE A 46 -7.85 6.37 23.75
C PHE A 46 -6.56 5.71 24.26
N THR A 47 -6.46 4.39 24.16
CA THR A 47 -5.22 3.69 24.49
C THR A 47 -4.31 3.54 23.28
N TRP A 48 -4.74 3.99 22.13
CA TRP A 48 -3.92 3.89 20.92
C TRP A 48 -2.73 4.85 21.01
N ASP A 49 -1.55 4.31 20.82
CA ASP A 49 -0.31 5.08 20.81
C ASP A 49 0.08 5.36 19.36
N GLU A 50 -0.14 6.58 18.91
CA GLU A 50 0.14 6.98 17.55
C GLU A 50 1.61 6.83 17.18
N GLU A 51 2.49 7.17 18.11
CA GLU A 51 3.93 7.07 17.86
C GLU A 51 4.37 5.62 17.71
N ALA A 52 3.90 4.73 18.60
CA ALA A 52 4.23 3.32 18.49
C ALA A 52 3.65 2.68 17.23
N ALA A 53 2.44 3.07 16.87
CA ALA A 53 1.81 2.56 15.65
C ALA A 53 2.56 3.01 14.39
N ARG A 54 3.01 4.27 14.37
CA ARG A 54 3.78 4.79 13.25
C ARG A 54 5.15 4.11 13.15
N GLU A 55 5.78 3.86 14.29
CA GLU A 55 7.05 3.16 14.31
C GLU A 55 6.92 1.73 13.80
N ALA A 56 5.89 1.01 14.23
CA ALA A 56 5.65 -0.35 13.76
C ALA A 56 5.35 -0.37 12.25
N ALA A 57 4.57 0.59 11.77
CA ALA A 57 4.29 0.70 10.35
C ALA A 57 5.57 0.99 9.55
N GLY A 58 6.44 1.83 10.10
CA GLY A 58 7.73 2.14 9.47
C GLY A 58 8.63 0.92 9.36
N GLU A 59 8.64 0.06 10.38
CA GLU A 59 9.43 -1.17 10.34
C GLU A 59 8.92 -2.13 9.27
N ARG A 60 7.60 -2.28 9.16
CA ARG A 60 7.01 -3.13 8.14
C ARG A 60 7.28 -2.58 6.74
N LEU A 61 7.18 -1.26 6.60
CA LEU A 61 7.49 -0.59 5.33
C LEU A 61 8.94 -0.82 4.94
N ALA A 62 9.87 -0.66 5.87
CA ALA A 62 11.29 -0.86 5.60
C ALA A 62 11.57 -2.30 5.16
N ALA A 63 10.93 -3.28 5.80
CA ALA A 63 11.09 -4.68 5.44
C ALA A 63 10.56 -4.96 4.03
N PHE A 64 9.41 -4.36 3.68
CA PHE A 64 8.84 -4.53 2.36
C PHE A 64 9.75 -3.92 1.29
N ILE A 65 10.27 -2.72 1.53
CA ILE A 65 11.20 -2.06 0.62
C ILE A 65 12.47 -2.91 0.42
N ALA A 66 13.01 -3.46 1.51
CA ALA A 66 14.18 -4.32 1.42
C ALA A 66 13.92 -5.53 0.53
N GLY A 67 12.71 -6.09 0.61
CA GLY A 67 12.32 -7.20 -0.26
C GLY A 67 12.29 -6.82 -1.73
N LEU A 68 11.82 -5.60 -2.05
CA LEU A 68 11.81 -5.11 -3.42
C LEU A 68 13.22 -4.90 -3.95
N VAL A 69 14.08 -4.31 -3.14
CA VAL A 69 15.48 -4.09 -3.52
C VAL A 69 16.19 -5.42 -3.74
N ALA A 70 15.90 -6.43 -2.93
CA ALA A 70 16.48 -7.76 -3.09
C ALA A 70 16.07 -8.41 -4.42
N GLN A 71 14.95 -8.00 -5.00
CA GLN A 71 14.49 -8.48 -6.29
C GLN A 71 15.05 -7.65 -7.46
N GLY A 72 15.91 -6.70 -7.18
CA GLY A 72 16.54 -5.87 -8.20
C GLY A 72 15.80 -4.58 -8.53
N ALA A 73 14.78 -4.23 -7.78
CA ALA A 73 14.04 -3.00 -8.01
C ALA A 73 14.60 -1.85 -7.19
N THR A 74 14.30 -0.62 -7.61
CA THR A 74 14.53 0.57 -6.82
C THR A 74 13.25 0.86 -6.05
N ALA A 75 13.34 1.09 -4.76
CA ALA A 75 12.15 1.30 -3.96
C ALA A 75 12.39 2.32 -2.86
N GLU A 76 11.40 3.17 -2.67
CA GLU A 76 11.35 4.14 -1.60
C GLU A 76 9.98 4.06 -0.94
N GLY A 77 9.83 4.66 0.23
CA GLY A 77 8.54 4.66 0.89
C GLY A 77 8.42 5.73 1.95
N GLU A 78 7.18 5.95 2.38
CA GLU A 78 6.86 6.94 3.40
C GLU A 78 5.56 6.60 4.11
N ILE A 79 5.43 7.11 5.34
CA ILE A 79 4.16 7.11 6.04
C ILE A 79 3.47 8.41 5.65
N GLY A 80 2.33 8.32 5.03
CA GLY A 80 1.64 9.49 4.50
C GLY A 80 0.45 9.93 5.33
N ASP A 81 -0.36 10.82 4.75
CA ASP A 81 -1.56 11.34 5.37
C ASP A 81 -2.49 10.19 5.77
N ARG A 82 -3.31 10.42 6.80
CA ARG A 82 -4.25 9.40 7.24
C ARG A 82 -5.36 9.13 6.21
N ASP A 83 -5.67 10.09 5.35
CA ASP A 83 -6.58 9.86 4.24
C ASP A 83 -5.81 9.24 3.08
N PRO A 84 -6.17 8.02 2.64
CA PRO A 84 -5.42 7.34 1.58
C PRO A 84 -5.35 8.13 0.28
N VAL A 85 -6.41 8.85 -0.08
CA VAL A 85 -6.41 9.63 -1.32
C VAL A 85 -5.44 10.80 -1.22
N ALA A 86 -5.42 11.50 -0.10
CA ALA A 86 -4.47 12.59 0.12
C ALA A 86 -3.03 12.05 0.14
N ALA A 87 -2.81 10.91 0.78
CA ALA A 87 -1.49 10.29 0.84
C ALA A 87 -0.97 9.96 -0.56
N VAL A 88 -1.83 9.43 -1.43
CA VAL A 88 -1.46 9.08 -2.80
C VAL A 88 -1.14 10.34 -3.60
N ARG A 89 -1.97 11.36 -3.49
CA ARG A 89 -1.75 12.61 -4.24
C ARG A 89 -0.44 13.27 -3.84
N ASP A 90 -0.15 13.29 -2.54
CA ASP A 90 1.10 13.86 -2.06
C ASP A 90 2.31 13.04 -2.52
N ALA A 91 2.21 11.71 -2.43
CA ALA A 91 3.31 10.84 -2.84
C ALA A 91 3.56 10.87 -4.35
N ALA A 92 2.54 11.12 -5.14
CA ALA A 92 2.67 11.15 -6.60
C ALA A 92 3.30 12.43 -7.14
N ARG A 93 3.37 13.47 -6.33
CA ARG A 93 3.92 14.75 -6.79
C ARG A 93 5.36 14.61 -7.24
N GLY A 94 5.65 15.15 -8.41
CA GLY A 94 7.01 15.15 -8.94
C GLY A 94 7.50 13.79 -9.43
N LYS A 95 6.62 12.81 -9.51
CA LYS A 95 6.96 11.46 -9.96
C LYS A 95 6.17 11.11 -11.22
N ASP A 96 6.79 10.31 -12.07
CA ASP A 96 6.13 9.75 -13.25
C ASP A 96 5.43 8.45 -12.86
N VAL A 97 4.28 8.58 -12.22
CA VAL A 97 3.50 7.42 -11.77
C VAL A 97 2.73 6.83 -12.94
N THR A 98 2.95 5.56 -13.23
CA THR A 98 2.31 4.88 -14.36
C THR A 98 1.20 3.93 -13.93
N GLU A 99 1.17 3.56 -12.66
CA GLU A 99 0.14 2.67 -12.12
C GLU A 99 0.09 2.84 -10.61
N ILE A 100 -1.09 2.64 -10.03
CA ILE A 100 -1.25 2.64 -8.57
C ILE A 100 -1.81 1.28 -8.16
N ILE A 101 -1.15 0.63 -7.21
CA ILE A 101 -1.62 -0.62 -6.64
C ILE A 101 -2.12 -0.33 -5.23
N VAL A 102 -3.39 -0.65 -4.98
CA VAL A 102 -4.00 -0.48 -3.64
C VAL A 102 -4.09 -1.85 -2.98
N SER A 103 -3.39 -2.02 -1.87
CA SER A 103 -3.43 -3.27 -1.11
C SER A 103 -4.39 -3.09 0.06
N THR A 104 -5.44 -3.91 0.10
CA THR A 104 -6.48 -3.80 1.12
C THR A 104 -6.60 -5.10 1.92
N LEU A 105 -7.22 -4.98 3.10
CA LEU A 105 -7.65 -6.12 3.88
C LEU A 105 -8.80 -6.85 3.16
N PRO A 106 -9.16 -8.07 3.59
CA PRO A 106 -10.34 -8.75 3.05
C PRO A 106 -11.58 -7.87 3.13
N ALA A 107 -12.51 -8.06 2.20
CA ALA A 107 -13.65 -7.17 2.02
C ALA A 107 -14.43 -6.89 3.30
N GLY A 108 -14.65 -7.90 4.14
CA GLY A 108 -15.39 -7.72 5.38
C GLY A 108 -14.65 -6.90 6.43
N ALA A 109 -13.33 -6.82 6.34
CA ALA A 109 -12.50 -6.10 7.31
C ALA A 109 -11.96 -4.79 6.77
N SER A 110 -12.08 -4.52 5.48
CA SER A 110 -11.45 -3.37 4.87
C SER A 110 -12.25 -2.08 5.08
N ARG A 111 -11.66 -1.14 5.82
CA ARG A 111 -12.22 0.18 5.96
C ARG A 111 -12.16 0.93 4.62
N TRP A 112 -11.09 0.74 3.88
CA TRP A 112 -10.91 1.42 2.59
C TRP A 112 -11.98 1.01 1.58
N LEU A 113 -12.36 -0.27 1.54
CA LEU A 113 -13.41 -0.71 0.63
C LEU A 113 -14.75 -0.13 1.05
N ARG A 114 -15.02 0.00 2.35
CA ARG A 114 -16.26 0.62 2.83
C ARG A 114 -16.30 2.10 2.55
N GLN A 115 -15.16 2.78 2.48
CA GLN A 115 -15.06 4.19 2.14
C GLN A 115 -14.88 4.42 0.65
N ASP A 116 -14.92 3.34 -0.12
CA ASP A 116 -14.81 3.38 -1.57
C ASP A 116 -13.54 4.08 -2.06
N VAL A 117 -12.44 3.81 -1.39
CA VAL A 117 -11.13 4.40 -1.73
C VAL A 117 -10.74 4.13 -3.18
N PRO A 118 -10.91 2.91 -3.74
CA PRO A 118 -10.56 2.70 -5.14
C PRO A 118 -11.28 3.64 -6.10
N THR A 119 -12.58 3.85 -5.93
CA THR A 119 -13.34 4.77 -6.79
C THR A 119 -12.88 6.21 -6.60
N ARG A 120 -12.64 6.60 -5.35
CA ARG A 120 -12.14 7.96 -5.05
C ARG A 120 -10.78 8.20 -5.71
N LEU A 121 -9.91 7.19 -5.71
CA LEU A 121 -8.62 7.30 -6.37
C LEU A 121 -8.77 7.41 -7.88
N ARG A 122 -9.69 6.63 -8.46
CA ARG A 122 -9.94 6.71 -9.90
C ARG A 122 -10.43 8.09 -10.31
N GLY A 123 -11.17 8.75 -9.44
CA GLY A 123 -11.61 10.13 -9.68
C GLY A 123 -10.53 11.17 -9.50
N ALA A 124 -9.51 10.89 -8.68
CA ALA A 124 -8.45 11.84 -8.37
C ALA A 124 -7.21 11.67 -9.27
N MET A 125 -7.01 10.48 -9.82
CA MET A 125 -5.81 10.15 -10.58
C MET A 125 -6.18 9.67 -11.97
N THR A 126 -5.30 9.89 -12.94
CA THR A 126 -5.54 9.53 -14.33
C THR A 126 -4.89 8.20 -14.73
N VAL A 127 -4.15 7.58 -13.82
CA VAL A 127 -3.45 6.33 -14.11
C VAL A 127 -4.29 5.12 -13.69
N PRO A 128 -4.01 3.92 -14.24
CA PRO A 128 -4.72 2.72 -13.84
C PRO A 128 -4.56 2.42 -12.34
N ILE A 129 -5.65 1.96 -11.75
CA ILE A 129 -5.69 1.59 -10.33
C ILE A 129 -5.97 0.09 -10.25
N ALA A 130 -5.04 -0.67 -9.66
CA ALA A 130 -5.22 -2.08 -9.41
C ALA A 130 -5.48 -2.29 -7.92
N VAL A 131 -6.48 -3.08 -7.57
CA VAL A 131 -6.81 -3.37 -6.18
C VAL A 131 -6.41 -4.80 -5.88
N VAL A 132 -5.56 -4.96 -4.86
CA VAL A 132 -5.14 -6.27 -4.39
C VAL A 132 -5.74 -6.46 -3.01
N THR A 133 -6.57 -7.49 -2.86
CA THR A 133 -7.21 -7.80 -1.59
C THR A 133 -6.52 -8.99 -0.95
N GLU A 134 -6.10 -8.81 0.30
CA GLU A 134 -5.46 -9.87 1.04
C GLU A 134 -6.45 -11.01 1.31
N ARG A 135 -5.98 -12.25 1.21
CA ARG A 135 -6.84 -13.40 1.45
C ARG A 135 -7.10 -13.58 2.94
N GLU A 136 -8.28 -14.07 3.24
CA GLU A 136 -8.59 -14.45 4.60
C GLU A 136 -7.83 -15.72 4.98
N PRO A 137 -7.37 -15.83 6.24
CA PRO A 137 -6.60 -17.00 6.67
C PRO A 137 -7.30 -18.33 6.44
N SER A 138 -8.63 -18.36 6.57
CA SER A 138 -9.40 -19.58 6.37
C SER A 138 -9.31 -20.11 4.94
N GLU A 139 -9.14 -19.25 3.98
CA GLU A 139 -8.99 -19.65 2.58
C GLU A 139 -7.61 -20.21 2.30
N ALA A 140 -6.61 -19.70 2.99
CA ALA A 140 -5.22 -20.12 2.80
C ALA A 140 -4.98 -21.55 3.26
N GLN A 141 -5.89 -22.13 4.04
CA GLN A 141 -5.75 -23.48 4.57
C GLN A 141 -6.34 -24.55 3.68
N ARG A 142 -6.89 -24.21 2.57
CA ARG A 142 -7.55 -25.17 1.68
C ARG A 142 -6.66 -25.65 0.55
#